data_d6bf697b802ef9b4ff4b6434ac64c443
#
_entry.id   d6bf697b802ef9b4ff4b6434ac64c443
#
_cell.length_a   1.000
_cell.length_b   1.000
_cell.length_c   1.000
_cell.angle_alpha   90.00
_cell.angle_beta   90.00
_cell.angle_gamma   90.00
#
_symmetry.space_group_name_H-M   'P 1'
#
loop_
_entity.id
_entity.type
_entity.pdbx_description
1 polymer ?
#
loop_
_entity_poly.entity_id
_entity_poly.type
_entity_poly.pdbx_seq_one_letter_code
_entity_poly.pdbx_strand_id
1 'polypeptide(L)'
;MKIGVISDTHGLLRPEVALALAGVERILHLGDVGKVSILRELEKIAPVTAIRGNVDHAGACDHLPETEVALVEGKYLYMLHDLNSLHLDPVAGRFAAVLYGHTHVPMAYKKKGVLYFNPGSCEITP
;
A
#
# COMPACT_ATOMS: atom_id res chain seq x y z
N MET A 1 0.24 16.04 -7.28
CA MET A 1 -0.47 15.40 -6.15
C MET A 1 0.52 14.61 -5.29
N LYS A 2 0.48 14.84 -3.99
CA LYS A 2 1.31 14.10 -3.05
C LYS A 2 0.48 12.96 -2.45
N ILE A 3 0.92 11.72 -2.60
CA ILE A 3 0.25 10.55 -2.04
C ILE A 3 1.15 9.85 -1.03
N GLY A 4 0.55 9.24 -0.01
CA GLY A 4 1.24 8.40 0.93
C GLY A 4 1.07 6.93 0.58
N VAL A 5 2.16 6.19 0.52
CA VAL A 5 2.13 4.74 0.29
C VAL A 5 2.72 4.06 1.51
N ILE A 6 1.92 3.22 2.17
CA ILE A 6 2.33 2.52 3.38
C ILE A 6 1.94 1.05 3.30
N SER A 7 2.54 0.23 4.14
CA SER A 7 2.28 -1.21 4.20
C SER A 7 2.63 -1.76 5.57
N ASP A 8 2.03 -2.92 5.90
CA ASP A 8 2.47 -3.74 7.03
C ASP A 8 2.43 -3.03 8.38
N THR A 9 1.31 -2.34 8.65
CA THR A 9 1.10 -1.67 9.94
C THR A 9 0.87 -2.65 11.08
N HIS A 10 0.36 -3.84 10.79
CA HIS A 10 0.13 -4.92 11.78
C HIS A 10 -0.62 -4.46 13.03
N GLY A 11 -1.63 -3.62 12.84
CA GLY A 11 -2.49 -3.16 13.93
C GLY A 11 -1.94 -2.03 14.78
N LEU A 12 -0.83 -1.42 14.35
CA LEU A 12 -0.23 -0.29 15.05
C LEU A 12 0.10 0.84 14.08
N LEU A 13 -0.46 2.02 14.33
CA LEU A 13 -0.10 3.23 13.60
C LEU A 13 0.80 4.08 14.49
N ARG A 14 2.08 4.12 14.14
CA ARG A 14 3.05 4.90 14.91
C ARG A 14 2.91 6.39 14.63
N PRO A 15 3.12 7.26 15.64
CA PRO A 15 3.00 8.71 15.47
C PRO A 15 3.89 9.26 14.35
N GLU A 16 5.07 8.69 14.16
CA GLU A 16 5.99 9.13 13.10
C GLU A 16 5.42 8.89 11.71
N VAL A 17 4.67 7.81 11.53
CA VAL A 17 4.00 7.51 10.27
C VAL A 17 2.92 8.55 10.00
N ALA A 18 2.09 8.86 11.01
CA ALA A 18 1.05 9.86 10.88
C ALA A 18 1.65 11.25 10.55
N LEU A 19 2.77 11.61 11.17
CA LEU A 19 3.47 12.86 10.88
C LEU A 19 4.00 12.88 9.44
N ALA A 20 4.57 11.76 8.98
CA ALA A 20 5.09 11.65 7.62
C ALA A 20 4.00 11.78 6.56
N LEU A 21 2.76 11.40 6.90
CA LEU A 21 1.62 11.49 6.01
C LEU A 21 0.93 12.87 6.03
N ALA A 22 1.42 13.80 6.82
CA ALA A 22 0.82 15.13 6.87
C ALA A 22 0.91 15.82 5.49
N GLY A 23 -0.22 16.34 5.03
CA GLY A 23 -0.29 17.04 3.75
C GLY A 23 -0.47 16.17 2.52
N VAL A 24 -0.55 14.84 2.67
CA VAL A 24 -0.87 13.98 1.52
C VAL A 24 -2.33 14.13 1.14
N GLU A 25 -2.65 13.94 -0.13
CA GLU A 25 -4.01 14.05 -0.64
C GLU A 25 -4.71 12.70 -0.73
N ARG A 26 -3.95 11.61 -0.66
CA ARG A 26 -4.46 10.25 -0.74
C ARG A 26 -3.48 9.29 -0.08
N ILE A 27 -4.00 8.19 0.50
CA ILE A 27 -3.18 7.15 1.13
C ILE A 27 -3.51 5.81 0.48
N LEU A 28 -2.46 5.06 0.10
CA LEU A 28 -2.57 3.71 -0.42
C LEU A 28 -1.92 2.76 0.59
N HIS A 29 -2.69 1.81 1.11
CA HIS A 29 -2.20 0.81 2.07
C HIS A 29 -2.10 -0.55 1.39
N LEU A 30 -0.92 -1.15 1.43
CA LEU A 30 -0.58 -2.35 0.66
C LEU A 30 -0.75 -3.66 1.44
N GLY A 31 -1.59 -3.65 2.48
CA GLY A 31 -1.96 -4.88 3.20
C GLY A 31 -1.23 -5.08 4.51
N ASP A 32 -1.64 -6.12 5.24
CA ASP A 32 -1.25 -6.39 6.61
C ASP A 32 -1.60 -5.21 7.53
N VAL A 33 -2.85 -4.76 7.39
CA VAL A 33 -3.40 -3.65 8.17
C VAL A 33 -3.48 -4.02 9.64
N GLY A 34 -4.03 -5.18 9.93
CA GLY A 34 -4.17 -5.75 11.26
C GLY A 34 -5.46 -5.38 11.97
N LYS A 35 -5.86 -4.11 11.95
CA LYS A 35 -7.07 -3.65 12.61
C LYS A 35 -7.76 -2.57 11.78
N VAL A 36 -9.09 -2.61 11.74
CA VAL A 36 -9.90 -1.58 11.05
C VAL A 36 -9.65 -0.18 11.62
N SER A 37 -9.34 -0.08 12.91
CA SER A 37 -9.04 1.21 13.53
C SER A 37 -7.88 1.94 12.86
N ILE A 38 -6.92 1.21 12.28
CA ILE A 38 -5.82 1.80 11.53
C ILE A 38 -6.36 2.55 10.30
N LEU A 39 -7.28 1.93 9.55
CA LEU A 39 -7.88 2.57 8.39
C LEU A 39 -8.66 3.83 8.79
N ARG A 40 -9.38 3.78 9.91
CA ARG A 40 -10.13 4.94 10.40
C ARG A 40 -9.20 6.08 10.79
N GLU A 41 -8.09 5.77 11.44
CA GLU A 41 -7.10 6.80 11.80
C GLU A 41 -6.47 7.42 10.55
N LEU A 42 -6.15 6.61 9.54
CA LEU A 42 -5.60 7.11 8.28
C LEU A 42 -6.60 7.98 7.54
N GLU A 43 -7.89 7.63 7.56
CA GLU A 43 -8.93 8.39 6.89
C GLU A 43 -9.12 9.80 7.48
N LYS A 44 -8.69 10.02 8.71
CA LYS A 44 -8.66 11.37 9.29
C LYS A 44 -7.62 12.26 8.62
N ILE A 45 -6.63 11.67 7.95
CA ILE A 45 -5.56 12.39 7.27
C ILE A 45 -5.93 12.63 5.80
N ALA A 46 -6.36 11.58 5.10
CA ALA A 46 -6.70 11.63 3.68
C ALA A 46 -7.52 10.39 3.29
N PRO A 47 -8.20 10.40 2.13
CA PRO A 47 -8.89 9.20 1.65
C PRO A 47 -7.94 8.03 1.48
N VAL A 48 -8.38 6.83 1.91
CA VAL A 48 -7.56 5.61 1.93
C VAL A 48 -8.10 4.59 0.93
N THR A 49 -7.22 4.03 0.11
CA THR A 49 -7.48 2.82 -0.66
C THR A 49 -6.57 1.73 -0.08
N ALA A 50 -7.15 0.61 0.35
CA ALA A 50 -6.40 -0.45 1.02
C ALA A 50 -6.67 -1.81 0.39
N ILE A 51 -5.68 -2.68 0.46
CA ILE A 51 -5.80 -4.08 0.06
C ILE A 51 -5.51 -4.98 1.25
N ARG A 52 -5.84 -6.27 1.09
CA ARG A 52 -5.67 -7.30 2.11
C ARG A 52 -4.26 -7.90 2.02
N GLY A 53 -3.61 -8.09 3.18
CA GLY A 53 -2.35 -8.81 3.28
C GLY A 53 -2.52 -10.15 3.99
N ASN A 54 -1.39 -10.77 4.36
CA ASN A 54 -1.36 -12.10 4.95
C ASN A 54 -2.09 -12.21 6.29
N VAL A 55 -1.99 -11.17 7.12
CA VAL A 55 -2.59 -11.19 8.46
C VAL A 55 -4.06 -10.76 8.48
N ASP A 56 -4.60 -10.36 7.33
CA ASP A 56 -5.97 -9.85 7.23
C ASP A 56 -6.98 -10.93 6.83
N HIS A 57 -6.72 -12.19 7.18
CA HIS A 57 -7.58 -13.33 6.80
C HIS A 57 -8.81 -13.49 7.69
N ALA A 58 -8.79 -12.94 8.88
CA ALA A 58 -9.88 -13.02 9.83
C ALA A 58 -10.12 -11.65 10.44
N GLY A 59 -11.37 -11.38 10.83
CA GLY A 59 -11.74 -10.09 11.41
C GLY A 59 -12.22 -9.09 10.37
N ALA A 60 -12.25 -7.81 10.73
CA ALA A 60 -12.91 -6.78 9.92
C ALA A 60 -12.13 -6.41 8.66
N CYS A 61 -10.83 -6.71 8.58
CA CYS A 61 -10.01 -6.41 7.41
C CYS A 61 -10.04 -7.51 6.34
N ASP A 62 -10.67 -8.65 6.58
CA ASP A 62 -10.75 -9.73 5.60
C ASP A 62 -11.61 -9.39 4.38
N HIS A 63 -12.48 -8.38 4.50
CA HIS A 63 -13.32 -7.91 3.41
C HIS A 63 -12.57 -7.06 2.37
N LEU A 64 -11.33 -6.64 2.68
CA LEU A 64 -10.53 -5.86 1.73
C LEU A 64 -10.17 -6.70 0.51
N PRO A 65 -10.08 -6.10 -0.69
CA PRO A 65 -9.66 -6.85 -1.87
C PRO A 65 -8.20 -7.26 -1.79
N GLU A 66 -7.85 -8.35 -2.48
CA GLU A 66 -6.45 -8.80 -2.57
C GLU A 66 -5.61 -7.90 -3.47
N THR A 67 -6.25 -7.32 -4.48
CA THR A 67 -5.60 -6.40 -5.42
C THR A 67 -6.52 -5.23 -5.69
N GLU A 68 -5.92 -4.12 -6.11
CA GLU A 68 -6.67 -2.92 -6.47
C GLU A 68 -5.91 -2.14 -7.53
N VAL A 69 -6.64 -1.35 -8.29
CA VAL A 69 -6.05 -0.42 -9.23
C VAL A 69 -6.38 0.99 -8.77
N ALA A 70 -5.36 1.79 -8.53
CA ALA A 70 -5.53 3.18 -8.16
C ALA A 70 -5.22 4.08 -9.35
N LEU A 71 -6.12 5.00 -9.66
CA LEU A 71 -5.90 6.00 -10.70
C LEU A 71 -5.41 7.28 -10.01
N VAL A 72 -4.20 7.71 -10.33
CA VAL A 72 -3.58 8.91 -9.76
C VAL A 72 -3.03 9.77 -10.90
N GLU A 73 -3.60 10.96 -11.05
CA GLU A 73 -3.19 11.93 -12.09
C GLU A 73 -3.09 11.30 -13.50
N GLY A 74 -4.11 10.50 -13.85
CA GLY A 74 -4.18 9.86 -15.15
C GLY A 74 -3.32 8.62 -15.31
N LYS A 75 -2.63 8.19 -14.26
CA LYS A 75 -1.79 6.99 -14.28
C LYS A 75 -2.40 5.89 -13.43
N TYR A 76 -2.33 4.65 -13.94
CA TYR A 76 -2.82 3.48 -13.22
C TYR A 76 -1.70 2.86 -12.40
N LEU A 77 -1.95 2.65 -11.11
CA LEU A 77 -1.04 2.00 -10.17
C LEU A 77 -1.67 0.67 -9.74
N TYR A 78 -0.95 -0.43 -9.91
CA TYR A 78 -1.43 -1.75 -9.51
C TYR A 78 -0.97 -2.04 -8.08
N MET A 79 -1.91 -2.43 -7.22
CA MET A 79 -1.64 -2.70 -5.80
C MET A 79 -1.84 -4.18 -5.51
N LEU A 80 -0.84 -4.82 -4.91
CA LEU A 80 -0.95 -6.17 -4.37
C LEU A 80 -0.02 -6.26 -3.14
N HIS A 81 -0.29 -7.21 -2.24
CA HIS A 81 0.53 -7.34 -1.03
C HIS A 81 1.84 -8.06 -1.30
N ASP A 82 1.81 -9.20 -1.99
CA ASP A 82 2.97 -10.05 -2.26
C ASP A 82 3.28 -10.05 -3.75
N LEU A 83 4.47 -9.55 -4.13
CA LEU A 83 4.88 -9.47 -5.53
C LEU A 83 4.90 -10.84 -6.21
N ASN A 84 5.16 -11.91 -5.46
CA ASN A 84 5.15 -13.28 -6.00
C ASN A 84 3.76 -13.72 -6.49
N SER A 85 2.72 -13.02 -6.08
CA SER A 85 1.34 -13.25 -6.52
C SER A 85 0.95 -12.47 -7.78
N LEU A 86 1.90 -11.77 -8.39
CA LEU A 86 1.63 -11.00 -9.60
C LEU A 86 1.43 -11.94 -10.79
N HIS A 87 0.22 -11.94 -11.36
CA HIS A 87 -0.18 -12.83 -12.46
C HIS A 87 -0.54 -12.10 -13.74
N LEU A 88 -0.26 -10.80 -13.82
CA LEU A 88 -0.50 -10.02 -15.03
C LEU A 88 0.80 -9.40 -15.53
N ASP A 89 0.78 -8.94 -16.78
CA ASP A 89 1.88 -8.20 -17.37
C ASP A 89 1.63 -6.70 -17.18
N PRO A 90 2.39 -6.02 -16.33
CA PRO A 90 2.16 -4.59 -16.06
C PRO A 90 2.37 -3.71 -17.29
N VAL A 91 3.23 -4.11 -18.22
CA VAL A 91 3.47 -3.36 -19.46
C VAL A 91 2.25 -3.44 -20.36
N ALA A 92 1.73 -4.65 -20.57
CA ALA A 92 0.52 -4.87 -21.37
C ALA A 92 -0.69 -4.18 -20.76
N GLY A 93 -0.78 -4.14 -19.42
CA GLY A 93 -1.86 -3.47 -18.71
C GLY A 93 -1.70 -1.96 -18.62
N ARG A 94 -0.59 -1.41 -19.12
CA ARG A 94 -0.28 0.02 -19.12
C ARG A 94 -0.23 0.62 -17.70
N PHE A 95 0.25 -0.15 -16.75
CA PHE A 95 0.47 0.36 -15.38
C PHE A 95 1.74 1.19 -15.32
N ALA A 96 1.65 2.34 -14.65
CA ALA A 96 2.83 3.17 -14.39
C ALA A 96 3.68 2.59 -13.27
N ALA A 97 3.05 1.89 -12.31
CA ALA A 97 3.74 1.31 -11.17
C ALA A 97 3.04 0.06 -10.66
N VAL A 98 3.81 -0.80 -9.99
CA VAL A 98 3.34 -1.92 -9.18
C VAL A 98 3.77 -1.63 -7.74
N LEU A 99 2.80 -1.51 -6.85
CA LEU A 99 3.01 -1.20 -5.44
C LEU A 99 2.77 -2.45 -4.61
N TYR A 100 3.72 -2.82 -3.76
CA TYR A 100 3.63 -4.06 -2.97
C TYR A 100 4.29 -3.89 -1.59
N GLY A 101 4.05 -4.85 -0.71
CA GLY A 101 4.62 -4.88 0.63
C GLY A 101 5.22 -6.24 0.96
N HIS A 102 4.79 -6.83 2.07
CA HIS A 102 5.08 -8.20 2.52
C HIS A 102 6.52 -8.43 3.02
N THR A 103 7.54 -8.07 2.25
CA THR A 103 8.94 -8.36 2.61
C THR A 103 9.49 -7.48 3.72
N HIS A 104 8.82 -6.37 4.01
CA HIS A 104 9.28 -5.34 4.98
C HIS A 104 10.58 -4.64 4.55
N VAL A 105 11.04 -4.85 3.31
CA VAL A 105 12.27 -4.25 2.78
C VAL A 105 11.91 -3.19 1.76
N PRO A 106 12.30 -1.91 1.99
CA PRO A 106 12.04 -0.86 1.01
C PRO A 106 12.74 -1.16 -0.31
N MET A 107 12.02 -1.02 -1.42
CA MET A 107 12.55 -1.23 -2.77
C MET A 107 11.94 -0.20 -3.71
N ALA A 108 12.75 0.26 -4.65
CA ALA A 108 12.29 1.12 -5.73
C ALA A 108 13.16 0.87 -6.95
N TYR A 109 12.58 0.30 -8.00
CA TYR A 109 13.31 0.06 -9.25
C TYR A 109 12.36 0.09 -10.43
N LYS A 110 12.90 0.37 -11.62
CA LYS A 110 12.12 0.32 -12.86
C LYS A 110 12.50 -0.90 -13.68
N LYS A 111 11.48 -1.53 -14.27
CA LYS A 111 11.65 -2.63 -15.19
C LYS A 111 10.70 -2.41 -16.36
N LYS A 112 11.24 -2.30 -17.59
CA LYS A 112 10.46 -2.05 -18.79
C LYS A 112 9.55 -0.81 -18.67
N GLY A 113 10.04 0.23 -17.99
CA GLY A 113 9.30 1.48 -17.80
C GLY A 113 8.29 1.48 -16.66
N VAL A 114 8.09 0.36 -15.97
CA VAL A 114 7.18 0.26 -14.84
C VAL A 114 7.96 0.38 -13.53
N LEU A 115 7.52 1.27 -12.65
CA LEU A 115 8.11 1.42 -11.31
C LEU A 115 7.60 0.30 -10.39
N TYR A 116 8.50 -0.46 -9.80
CA TYR A 116 8.19 -1.42 -8.74
C TYR A 116 8.58 -0.79 -7.41
N PHE A 117 7.61 -0.59 -6.53
CA PHE A 117 7.82 0.16 -5.30
C PHE A 117 7.26 -0.57 -4.09
N ASN A 118 8.10 -0.74 -3.06
CA ASN A 118 7.74 -1.26 -1.75
C ASN A 118 8.17 -0.21 -0.72
N PRO A 119 7.23 0.36 0.06
CA PRO A 119 7.58 1.37 1.06
C PRO A 119 8.30 0.80 2.28
N GLY A 120 8.39 -0.53 2.38
CA GLY A 120 8.89 -1.18 3.57
C GLY A 120 7.84 -1.26 4.67
N SER A 121 8.23 -1.79 5.81
CA SER A 121 7.37 -1.87 6.97
C SER A 121 7.25 -0.49 7.65
N CYS A 122 6.09 -0.25 8.25
CA CYS A 122 5.91 0.92 9.12
C CYS A 122 6.55 0.75 10.49
N GLU A 123 7.21 -0.39 10.74
CA GLU A 123 7.95 -0.60 11.97
C GLU A 123 9.25 0.18 11.93
N ILE A 124 9.52 0.89 13.03
CA ILE A 124 10.79 1.56 13.21
C ILE A 124 11.74 0.56 13.84
N THR A 125 12.77 0.19 13.07
CA THR A 125 13.85 -0.62 13.63
C THR A 125 14.96 0.33 14.09
N PRO A 126 15.45 0.13 15.31
CA PRO A 126 16.56 0.94 15.80
C PRO A 126 17.84 0.75 14.99
#